data_5e39119bde518e2cd49e64ed5612e3cb
#
_entry.id   5e39119bde518e2cd49e64ed5612e3cb
#
_cell.length_a   1.000
_cell.length_b   1.000
_cell.length_c   1.000
_cell.angle_alpha   90.00
_cell.angle_beta   90.00
_cell.angle_gamma   90.00
#
_symmetry.space_group_name_H-M   'P 1'
#
loop_
_entity.id
_entity.type
_entity.pdbx_description
1 polymer ?
#
loop_
_entity_poly.entity_id
_entity_poly.type
_entity_poly.pdbx_seq_one_letter_code
_entity_poly.pdbx_strand_id
1 'polypeptide(L)'
;MVTQKLRVHVIAAFASALLFGGQALAGTPHISIDNFGKVNNNYYRGAQPKGADYKDLATLGIKTVIDLQIDGPSNEAGQVKAAGMNFYRIGMTTSKAPTEAQVAQFLEIVNNPANQPVYVHCAGGRHRTGTMTAVYRMTNDGWTAQQAYDEMKQYHFEGFFDHPALRNYVYAYKPIAPKEPAVLATSIVTK
;
A
#
# COMPACT_ATOMS: atom_id res chain seq x y z
N MET A 1 47.61 38.78 63.01
CA MET A 1 46.11 38.38 63.01
C MET A 1 45.71 38.43 61.57
N VAL A 2 45.54 37.23 60.92
CA VAL A 2 45.11 37.08 59.52
C VAL A 2 43.78 36.34 59.58
N THR A 3 42.68 37.04 59.24
CA THR A 3 41.38 36.50 59.23
C THR A 3 41.06 35.82 57.83
N GLN A 4 40.95 34.50 57.83
CA GLN A 4 40.64 33.69 56.66
C GLN A 4 39.16 33.69 56.48
N LYS A 5 38.67 34.25 55.33
CA LYS A 5 37.23 34.22 54.95
C LYS A 5 36.95 32.91 54.26
N LEU A 6 36.07 32.09 54.90
CA LEU A 6 35.55 30.85 54.38
C LEU A 6 34.52 31.14 53.28
N ARG A 7 34.79 30.73 52.01
CA ARG A 7 33.84 30.82 50.89
C ARG A 7 33.05 29.52 50.82
N VAL A 8 31.77 29.62 51.16
CA VAL A 8 30.79 28.53 50.98
C VAL A 8 30.38 28.50 49.52
N HIS A 9 30.70 27.40 48.82
CA HIS A 9 30.22 27.15 47.46
C HIS A 9 28.92 26.36 47.57
N VAL A 10 27.79 27.00 47.19
CA VAL A 10 26.52 26.34 47.04
C VAL A 10 26.52 25.64 45.67
N ILE A 11 26.56 24.31 45.70
CA ILE A 11 26.38 23.50 44.50
C ILE A 11 24.90 23.30 44.30
N ALA A 12 24.36 23.99 43.27
CA ALA A 12 22.99 23.75 42.82
C ALA A 12 22.95 22.50 41.97
N ALA A 13 22.42 21.41 42.52
CA ALA A 13 22.18 20.17 41.75
C ALA A 13 20.92 20.35 40.88
N PHE A 14 21.05 20.50 39.58
CA PHE A 14 19.98 20.43 38.63
C PHE A 14 19.57 18.96 38.45
N ALA A 15 18.46 18.55 39.05
CA ALA A 15 17.84 17.27 38.78
C ALA A 15 17.05 17.37 37.44
N SER A 16 17.67 16.90 36.35
CA SER A 16 16.98 16.74 35.07
C SER A 16 16.06 15.54 35.15
N ALA A 17 14.76 15.76 35.31
CA ALA A 17 13.74 14.73 35.20
C ALA A 17 13.58 14.35 33.71
N LEU A 18 14.16 13.21 33.32
CA LEU A 18 13.91 12.56 32.04
C LEU A 18 12.47 12.02 32.05
N LEU A 19 11.55 12.77 31.44
CA LEU A 19 10.22 12.28 31.11
C LEU A 19 10.36 11.22 30.01
N PHE A 20 10.49 9.96 30.39
CA PHE A 20 10.26 8.84 29.48
C PHE A 20 8.76 8.82 29.15
N GLY A 21 8.39 9.50 28.08
CA GLY A 21 7.08 9.33 27.46
C GLY A 21 6.95 7.88 27.01
N GLY A 22 6.23 7.07 27.79
CA GLY A 22 5.89 5.70 27.40
C GLY A 22 5.11 5.75 26.08
N GLN A 23 5.74 5.39 24.97
CA GLN A 23 5.02 5.08 23.74
C GLN A 23 4.21 3.83 24.06
N ALA A 24 2.89 3.98 24.18
CA ALA A 24 1.99 2.85 24.18
C ALA A 24 2.26 2.07 22.88
N LEU A 25 2.76 0.84 23.00
CA LEU A 25 2.83 -0.10 21.88
C LEU A 25 1.38 -0.36 21.46
N ALA A 26 0.88 0.39 20.50
CA ALA A 26 -0.37 0.06 19.86
C ALA A 26 -0.21 -1.35 19.29
N GLY A 27 -0.95 -2.31 19.85
CA GLY A 27 -0.96 -3.68 19.34
C GLY A 27 -1.28 -3.66 17.85
N THR A 28 -0.67 -4.58 17.10
CA THR A 28 -0.97 -4.72 15.66
C THR A 28 -2.49 -4.86 15.50
N PRO A 29 -3.16 -4.01 14.69
CA PRO A 29 -4.60 -4.07 14.55
C PRO A 29 -5.02 -5.43 13.99
N HIS A 30 -6.09 -6.01 14.53
CA HIS A 30 -6.69 -7.21 13.99
C HIS A 30 -7.52 -6.83 12.76
N ILE A 31 -7.03 -7.17 11.57
CA ILE A 31 -7.74 -6.89 10.33
C ILE A 31 -8.74 -8.02 10.06
N SER A 32 -10.02 -7.71 10.03
CA SER A 32 -11.12 -8.67 9.80
C SER A 32 -11.69 -8.61 8.37
N ILE A 33 -10.99 -7.96 7.45
CA ILE A 33 -11.39 -7.85 6.04
C ILE A 33 -11.21 -9.21 5.33
N ASP A 34 -12.24 -9.68 4.64
CA ASP A 34 -12.17 -10.91 3.84
C ASP A 34 -11.03 -10.84 2.82
N ASN A 35 -10.36 -11.97 2.58
CA ASN A 35 -9.24 -12.08 1.66
C ASN A 35 -8.10 -11.07 1.90
N PHE A 36 -8.00 -10.57 3.14
CA PHE A 36 -6.89 -9.70 3.50
C PHE A 36 -5.56 -10.44 3.37
N GLY A 37 -4.58 -9.77 2.76
CA GLY A 37 -3.24 -10.30 2.60
C GLY A 37 -2.19 -9.21 2.45
N LYS A 38 -1.00 -9.52 2.94
CA LYS A 38 0.19 -8.70 2.75
C LYS A 38 0.98 -9.25 1.57
N VAL A 39 1.06 -8.48 0.49
CA VAL A 39 1.87 -8.81 -0.70
C VAL A 39 3.35 -8.55 -0.41
N ASN A 40 3.64 -7.36 0.14
CA ASN A 40 4.95 -6.97 0.70
C ASN A 40 4.77 -5.81 1.69
N ASN A 41 5.86 -5.15 2.11
CA ASN A 41 5.78 -4.04 3.06
C ASN A 41 5.03 -2.81 2.53
N ASN A 42 4.93 -2.65 1.22
CA ASN A 42 4.36 -1.49 0.55
C ASN A 42 2.99 -1.77 -0.08
N TYR A 43 2.54 -3.04 -0.08
CA TYR A 43 1.33 -3.45 -0.79
C TYR A 43 0.53 -4.47 0.02
N TYR A 44 -0.73 -4.16 0.29
CA TYR A 44 -1.73 -5.01 0.91
C TYR A 44 -2.93 -5.15 -0.01
N ARG A 45 -3.68 -6.23 0.14
CA ARG A 45 -4.85 -6.54 -0.68
C ARG A 45 -6.00 -7.09 0.16
N GLY A 46 -7.20 -7.07 -0.38
CA GLY A 46 -8.36 -7.69 0.29
C GLY A 46 -9.69 -7.36 -0.37
N ALA A 47 -10.77 -7.62 0.37
CA ALA A 47 -12.13 -7.25 0.02
C ALA A 47 -12.42 -5.77 0.36
N GLN A 48 -13.63 -5.32 0.00
CA GLN A 48 -14.15 -3.99 0.34
C GLN A 48 -14.13 -3.76 1.86
N PRO A 49 -13.41 -2.75 2.35
CA PRO A 49 -13.45 -2.37 3.77
C PRO A 49 -14.83 -1.84 4.16
N LYS A 50 -15.21 -2.03 5.43
CA LYS A 50 -16.49 -1.58 5.97
C LYS A 50 -16.33 -0.96 7.35
N GLY A 51 -17.03 0.11 7.64
CA GLY A 51 -17.11 0.69 8.98
C GLY A 51 -15.74 0.95 9.61
N ALA A 52 -15.39 0.20 10.66
CA ALA A 52 -14.15 0.35 11.41
C ALA A 52 -12.88 -0.05 10.62
N ASP A 53 -13.02 -0.88 9.58
CA ASP A 53 -11.87 -1.38 8.81
C ASP A 53 -10.98 -0.25 8.26
N TYR A 54 -11.57 0.88 7.89
CA TYR A 54 -10.78 2.03 7.41
C TYR A 54 -9.84 2.58 8.48
N LYS A 55 -10.29 2.62 9.74
CA LYS A 55 -9.45 3.02 10.86
C LYS A 55 -8.36 1.99 11.14
N ASP A 56 -8.69 0.71 11.02
CA ASP A 56 -7.74 -0.38 11.23
C ASP A 56 -6.66 -0.38 10.15
N LEU A 57 -7.02 -0.15 8.88
CA LEU A 57 -6.07 0.04 7.78
C LEU A 57 -5.14 1.24 8.02
N ALA A 58 -5.69 2.38 8.46
CA ALA A 58 -4.89 3.55 8.81
C ALA A 58 -3.93 3.26 9.99
N THR A 59 -4.39 2.53 11.01
CA THR A 59 -3.57 2.10 12.14
C THR A 59 -2.47 1.13 11.72
N LEU A 60 -2.73 0.28 10.70
CA LEU A 60 -1.72 -0.59 10.07
C LEU A 60 -0.67 0.21 9.29
N GLY A 61 -0.88 1.51 9.08
CA GLY A 61 0.03 2.40 8.36
C GLY A 61 -0.29 2.56 6.87
N ILE A 62 -1.44 2.06 6.39
CA ILE A 62 -1.86 2.26 5.00
C ILE A 62 -2.03 3.75 4.74
N LYS A 63 -1.43 4.23 3.64
CA LYS A 63 -1.55 5.63 3.22
C LYS A 63 -2.55 5.83 2.09
N THR A 64 -2.79 4.79 1.29
CA THR A 64 -3.61 4.89 0.09
C THR A 64 -4.48 3.66 -0.09
N VAL A 65 -5.76 3.87 -0.39
CA VAL A 65 -6.73 2.84 -0.77
C VAL A 65 -7.02 2.96 -2.26
N ILE A 66 -6.97 1.82 -2.97
CA ILE A 66 -7.26 1.71 -4.40
C ILE A 66 -8.45 0.77 -4.57
N ASP A 67 -9.61 1.32 -4.94
CA ASP A 67 -10.80 0.56 -5.30
C ASP A 67 -10.81 0.23 -6.79
N LEU A 68 -10.91 -1.05 -7.12
CA LEU A 68 -10.97 -1.56 -8.50
C LEU A 68 -12.40 -1.75 -9.01
N GLN A 69 -13.39 -1.23 -8.31
CA GLN A 69 -14.80 -1.40 -8.67
C GLN A 69 -15.31 -0.20 -9.47
N ILE A 70 -15.93 -0.47 -10.63
CA ILE A 70 -16.69 0.55 -11.37
C ILE A 70 -17.98 0.91 -10.62
N ASP A 71 -18.49 -0.02 -9.86
CA ASP A 71 -19.77 0.00 -9.12
C ASP A 71 -19.57 0.05 -7.58
N GLY A 72 -18.38 0.45 -7.13
CA GLY A 72 -18.04 0.57 -5.70
C GLY A 72 -18.87 1.63 -4.97
N PRO A 73 -18.94 1.56 -3.62
CA PRO A 73 -19.72 2.49 -2.82
C PRO A 73 -19.35 3.95 -3.07
N SER A 74 -20.37 4.80 -3.30
CA SER A 74 -20.15 6.22 -3.61
C SER A 74 -19.57 7.02 -2.41
N ASN A 75 -19.80 6.56 -1.18
CA ASN A 75 -19.33 7.20 0.04
C ASN A 75 -17.93 6.76 0.48
N GLU A 76 -17.31 5.79 -0.20
CA GLU A 76 -16.03 5.22 0.20
C GLU A 76 -14.90 6.26 0.22
N ALA A 77 -14.81 7.10 -0.81
CA ALA A 77 -13.80 8.17 -0.85
C ALA A 77 -13.84 9.07 0.40
N GLY A 78 -15.07 9.37 0.91
CA GLY A 78 -15.25 10.13 2.14
C GLY A 78 -14.77 9.38 3.39
N GLN A 79 -15.05 8.07 3.48
CA GLN A 79 -14.63 7.23 4.61
C GLN A 79 -13.11 7.07 4.66
N VAL A 80 -12.47 6.83 3.51
CA VAL A 80 -11.01 6.73 3.39
C VAL A 80 -10.34 8.04 3.80
N LYS A 81 -10.85 9.18 3.29
CA LYS A 81 -10.35 10.51 3.64
C LYS A 81 -10.53 10.83 5.13
N ALA A 82 -11.66 10.47 5.71
CA ALA A 82 -11.93 10.65 7.13
C ALA A 82 -10.97 9.85 8.02
N ALA A 83 -10.45 8.72 7.53
CA ALA A 83 -9.41 7.92 8.17
C ALA A 83 -7.98 8.44 7.91
N GLY A 84 -7.81 9.55 7.18
CA GLY A 84 -6.51 10.17 6.91
C GLY A 84 -5.74 9.55 5.74
N MET A 85 -6.39 8.77 4.89
CA MET A 85 -5.77 8.10 3.74
C MET A 85 -6.16 8.74 2.40
N ASN A 86 -5.36 8.52 1.36
CA ASN A 86 -5.67 8.86 -0.02
C ASN A 86 -6.58 7.81 -0.64
N PHE A 87 -7.41 8.21 -1.60
CA PHE A 87 -8.33 7.31 -2.31
C PHE A 87 -8.19 7.46 -3.82
N TYR A 88 -8.10 6.31 -4.50
CA TYR A 88 -8.18 6.22 -5.96
C TYR A 88 -9.21 5.16 -6.34
N ARG A 89 -9.96 5.41 -7.42
CA ARG A 89 -10.84 4.41 -8.03
C ARG A 89 -10.42 4.17 -9.46
N ILE A 90 -10.12 2.90 -9.77
CA ILE A 90 -9.81 2.41 -11.12
C ILE A 90 -10.92 1.44 -11.49
N GLY A 91 -12.01 1.96 -12.04
CA GLY A 91 -13.24 1.21 -12.26
C GLY A 91 -13.09 0.08 -13.27
N MET A 92 -13.07 -1.16 -12.80
CA MET A 92 -13.01 -2.39 -13.60
C MET A 92 -14.29 -3.22 -13.43
N THR A 93 -14.56 -4.08 -14.41
CA THR A 93 -15.56 -5.15 -14.32
C THR A 93 -14.88 -6.51 -14.19
N THR A 94 -15.63 -7.55 -13.88
CA THR A 94 -15.12 -8.94 -13.88
C THR A 94 -15.29 -9.63 -15.25
N SER A 95 -16.06 -9.04 -16.15
CA SER A 95 -16.36 -9.60 -17.47
C SER A 95 -15.42 -9.15 -18.60
N LYS A 96 -14.56 -8.16 -18.34
CA LYS A 96 -13.62 -7.61 -19.32
C LYS A 96 -12.20 -7.56 -18.74
N ALA A 97 -11.22 -7.77 -19.61
CA ALA A 97 -9.81 -7.52 -19.28
C ALA A 97 -9.61 -6.05 -18.89
N PRO A 98 -8.64 -5.74 -18.01
CA PRO A 98 -8.24 -4.36 -17.77
C PRO A 98 -7.68 -3.73 -19.05
N THR A 99 -7.94 -2.45 -19.24
CA THR A 99 -7.34 -1.68 -20.33
C THR A 99 -5.90 -1.29 -20.00
N GLU A 100 -5.09 -0.99 -21.02
CA GLU A 100 -3.72 -0.49 -20.83
C GLU A 100 -3.68 0.77 -19.95
N ALA A 101 -4.65 1.69 -20.12
CA ALA A 101 -4.76 2.88 -19.30
C ALA A 101 -5.02 2.58 -17.82
N GLN A 102 -5.89 1.60 -17.52
CA GLN A 102 -6.15 1.15 -16.14
C GLN A 102 -4.90 0.53 -15.51
N VAL A 103 -4.16 -0.28 -16.29
CA VAL A 103 -2.92 -0.90 -15.82
C VAL A 103 -1.84 0.16 -15.59
N ALA A 104 -1.67 1.08 -16.52
CA ALA A 104 -0.69 2.16 -16.38
C ALA A 104 -0.98 3.04 -15.15
N GLN A 105 -2.22 3.47 -14.97
CA GLN A 105 -2.66 4.23 -13.80
C GLN A 105 -2.42 3.47 -12.50
N PHE A 106 -2.76 2.18 -12.48
CA PHE A 106 -2.53 1.33 -11.31
C PHE A 106 -1.05 1.24 -10.95
N LEU A 107 -0.19 0.92 -11.91
CA LEU A 107 1.26 0.79 -11.69
C LEU A 107 1.89 2.12 -11.27
N GLU A 108 1.44 3.25 -11.82
CA GLU A 108 1.87 4.58 -11.40
C GLU A 108 1.55 4.83 -9.92
N ILE A 109 0.32 4.53 -9.48
CA ILE A 109 -0.10 4.76 -8.09
C ILE A 109 0.64 3.84 -7.12
N VAL A 110 0.69 2.52 -7.39
CA VAL A 110 1.28 1.54 -6.46
C VAL A 110 2.79 1.64 -6.36
N ASN A 111 3.46 2.12 -7.41
CA ASN A 111 4.91 2.28 -7.44
C ASN A 111 5.39 3.65 -6.95
N ASN A 112 4.48 4.60 -6.70
CA ASN A 112 4.85 5.89 -6.14
C ASN A 112 5.10 5.77 -4.63
N PRO A 113 6.33 6.02 -4.14
CA PRO A 113 6.65 5.92 -2.71
C PRO A 113 5.80 6.83 -1.80
N ALA A 114 5.29 7.95 -2.34
CA ALA A 114 4.42 8.85 -1.58
C ALA A 114 3.07 8.23 -1.23
N ASN A 115 2.60 7.26 -2.04
CA ASN A 115 1.34 6.55 -1.83
C ASN A 115 1.47 5.32 -0.91
N GLN A 116 2.69 4.84 -0.67
CA GLN A 116 2.93 3.56 0.01
C GLN A 116 2.93 3.70 1.54
N PRO A 117 2.46 2.68 2.27
CA PRO A 117 1.84 1.44 1.81
C PRO A 117 0.45 1.63 1.19
N VAL A 118 0.12 0.83 0.17
CA VAL A 118 -1.20 0.83 -0.47
C VAL A 118 -2.06 -0.35 -0.02
N TYR A 119 -3.38 -0.17 0.01
CA TYR A 119 -4.37 -1.23 0.12
C TYR A 119 -5.22 -1.28 -1.16
N VAL A 120 -5.17 -2.42 -1.86
CA VAL A 120 -5.87 -2.63 -3.14
C VAL A 120 -7.01 -3.61 -2.95
N HIS A 121 -8.23 -3.23 -3.37
CA HIS A 121 -9.39 -4.08 -3.18
C HIS A 121 -10.39 -4.03 -4.34
N CYS A 122 -11.31 -4.97 -4.30
CA CYS A 122 -12.59 -4.95 -5.01
C CYS A 122 -13.67 -5.48 -4.06
N ALA A 123 -14.86 -5.84 -4.51
CA ALA A 123 -15.92 -6.32 -3.63
C ALA A 123 -15.48 -7.49 -2.72
N GLY A 124 -14.94 -8.57 -3.29
CA GLY A 124 -14.51 -9.75 -2.54
C GLY A 124 -13.01 -9.95 -2.45
N GLY A 125 -12.19 -9.02 -2.95
CA GLY A 125 -10.72 -9.16 -2.94
C GLY A 125 -10.18 -10.31 -3.81
N ARG A 126 -11.00 -10.88 -4.70
CA ARG A 126 -10.69 -12.12 -5.45
C ARG A 126 -10.23 -11.83 -6.87
N HIS A 127 -11.14 -11.36 -7.74
CA HIS A 127 -10.97 -11.36 -9.19
C HIS A 127 -10.21 -10.13 -9.70
N ARG A 128 -10.80 -8.92 -9.63
CA ARG A 128 -10.14 -7.66 -10.05
C ARG A 128 -8.87 -7.41 -9.24
N THR A 129 -8.95 -7.59 -7.92
CA THR A 129 -7.80 -7.48 -7.01
C THR A 129 -6.71 -8.50 -7.36
N GLY A 130 -7.09 -9.78 -7.59
CA GLY A 130 -6.15 -10.82 -8.00
C GLY A 130 -5.45 -10.47 -9.30
N THR A 131 -6.20 -10.03 -10.33
CA THR A 131 -5.66 -9.66 -11.64
C THR A 131 -4.65 -8.52 -11.53
N MET A 132 -4.97 -7.45 -10.80
CA MET A 132 -4.06 -6.31 -10.67
C MET A 132 -2.87 -6.62 -9.76
N THR A 133 -3.04 -7.48 -8.75
CA THR A 133 -1.91 -8.01 -7.98
C THR A 133 -0.99 -8.88 -8.85
N ALA A 134 -1.54 -9.71 -9.75
CA ALA A 134 -0.75 -10.48 -10.71
C ALA A 134 0.07 -9.57 -11.65
N VAL A 135 -0.54 -8.49 -12.15
CA VAL A 135 0.16 -7.46 -12.92
C VAL A 135 1.33 -6.88 -12.11
N TYR A 136 1.08 -6.51 -10.85
CA TYR A 136 2.13 -6.00 -9.95
C TYR A 136 3.27 -7.02 -9.78
N ARG A 137 2.96 -8.29 -9.45
CA ARG A 137 3.95 -9.36 -9.29
C ARG A 137 4.80 -9.58 -10.53
N MET A 138 4.16 -9.63 -11.70
CA MET A 138 4.88 -9.84 -12.96
C MET A 138 5.75 -8.65 -13.33
N THR A 139 5.28 -7.41 -13.05
CA THR A 139 6.02 -6.18 -13.40
C THR A 139 7.16 -5.89 -12.42
N ASN A 140 6.92 -6.01 -11.12
CA ASN A 140 7.84 -5.55 -10.09
C ASN A 140 8.69 -6.68 -9.48
N ASP A 141 8.11 -7.89 -9.36
CA ASP A 141 8.77 -9.02 -8.72
C ASP A 141 9.32 -10.04 -9.74
N GLY A 142 9.09 -9.82 -11.05
CA GLY A 142 9.57 -10.68 -12.13
C GLY A 142 8.90 -12.06 -12.18
N TRP A 143 7.70 -12.20 -11.60
CA TRP A 143 6.99 -13.47 -11.57
C TRP A 143 6.51 -13.88 -12.98
N THR A 144 6.48 -15.18 -13.20
CA THR A 144 5.79 -15.74 -14.36
C THR A 144 4.27 -15.62 -14.21
N ALA A 145 3.53 -15.66 -15.31
CA ALA A 145 2.07 -15.68 -15.28
C ALA A 145 1.51 -16.85 -14.46
N GLN A 146 2.18 -18.02 -14.50
CA GLN A 146 1.77 -19.18 -13.71
C GLN A 146 1.90 -18.92 -12.21
N GLN A 147 3.04 -18.39 -11.75
CA GLN A 147 3.25 -18.03 -10.34
C GLN A 147 2.22 -17.01 -9.85
N ALA A 148 1.95 -15.98 -10.66
CA ALA A 148 0.97 -14.97 -10.32
C ALA A 148 -0.46 -15.54 -10.27
N TYR A 149 -0.80 -16.44 -11.20
CA TYR A 149 -2.11 -17.11 -11.19
C TYR A 149 -2.26 -18.08 -10.00
N ASP A 150 -1.19 -18.78 -9.60
CA ASP A 150 -1.20 -19.64 -8.42
C ASP A 150 -1.43 -18.83 -7.14
N GLU A 151 -0.88 -17.63 -7.02
CA GLU A 151 -1.23 -16.70 -5.94
C GLU A 151 -2.71 -16.28 -6.01
N MET A 152 -3.24 -15.98 -7.19
CA MET A 152 -4.67 -15.63 -7.34
C MET A 152 -5.59 -16.75 -6.82
N LYS A 153 -5.24 -18.03 -7.05
CA LYS A 153 -6.00 -19.19 -6.53
C LYS A 153 -5.99 -19.24 -5.01
N GLN A 154 -4.87 -18.92 -4.36
CA GLN A 154 -4.78 -18.86 -2.89
C GLN A 154 -5.75 -17.82 -2.30
N TYR A 155 -6.10 -16.79 -3.08
CA TYR A 155 -7.08 -15.76 -2.73
C TYR A 155 -8.45 -16.00 -3.37
N HIS A 156 -8.80 -17.27 -3.60
CA HIS A 156 -10.13 -17.70 -4.07
C HIS A 156 -10.54 -17.10 -5.42
N PHE A 157 -9.59 -16.92 -6.35
CA PHE A 157 -9.92 -16.50 -7.72
C PHE A 157 -10.80 -17.52 -8.42
N GLU A 158 -10.48 -18.80 -8.29
CA GLU A 158 -11.30 -19.91 -8.73
C GLU A 158 -12.43 -20.13 -7.74
N GLY A 159 -13.66 -20.18 -8.21
CA GLY A 159 -14.83 -20.32 -7.38
C GLY A 159 -16.05 -20.66 -8.22
N PHE A 160 -17.23 -20.33 -7.71
CA PHE A 160 -18.51 -20.64 -8.33
C PHE A 160 -18.71 -19.97 -9.70
N PHE A 161 -18.00 -18.86 -9.96
CA PHE A 161 -18.04 -18.12 -11.23
C PHE A 161 -16.68 -18.06 -11.88
N ASP A 162 -16.55 -18.57 -13.11
CA ASP A 162 -15.33 -18.40 -13.90
C ASP A 162 -15.27 -16.97 -14.49
N HIS A 163 -14.09 -16.38 -14.46
CA HIS A 163 -13.81 -15.07 -15.05
C HIS A 163 -12.73 -15.18 -16.12
N PRO A 164 -13.03 -15.82 -17.27
CA PRO A 164 -12.02 -16.15 -18.27
C PRO A 164 -11.33 -14.92 -18.86
N ALA A 165 -12.03 -13.79 -18.96
CA ALA A 165 -11.41 -12.55 -19.45
C ALA A 165 -10.24 -12.09 -18.56
N LEU A 166 -10.38 -12.18 -17.25
CA LEU A 166 -9.33 -11.80 -16.29
C LEU A 166 -8.21 -12.84 -16.25
N ARG A 167 -8.54 -14.13 -16.21
CA ARG A 167 -7.55 -15.22 -16.25
C ARG A 167 -6.72 -15.16 -17.52
N ASN A 168 -7.36 -15.09 -18.69
CA ASN A 168 -6.65 -15.04 -19.98
C ASN A 168 -5.79 -13.81 -20.10
N TYR A 169 -6.23 -12.68 -19.53
CA TYR A 169 -5.42 -11.46 -19.46
C TYR A 169 -4.11 -11.69 -18.69
N VAL A 170 -4.15 -12.33 -17.52
CA VAL A 170 -2.95 -12.61 -16.72
C VAL A 170 -1.94 -13.44 -17.50
N TYR A 171 -2.39 -14.49 -18.23
CA TYR A 171 -1.50 -15.31 -19.06
C TYR A 171 -0.96 -14.58 -20.30
N ALA A 172 -1.71 -13.63 -20.83
CA ALA A 172 -1.31 -12.84 -22.00
C ALA A 172 -0.48 -11.61 -21.62
N TYR A 173 -0.51 -11.17 -20.36
CA TYR A 173 0.15 -9.95 -19.92
C TYR A 173 1.66 -10.01 -20.13
N LYS A 174 2.21 -8.95 -20.72
CA LYS A 174 3.65 -8.74 -20.88
C LYS A 174 4.01 -7.48 -20.08
N PRO A 175 4.89 -7.59 -19.07
CA PRO A 175 5.35 -6.42 -18.34
C PRO A 175 5.93 -5.39 -19.27
N ILE A 176 5.47 -4.15 -19.16
CA ILE A 176 6.12 -3.03 -19.84
C ILE A 176 7.43 -2.81 -19.08
N ALA A 177 8.57 -2.94 -19.77
CA ALA A 177 9.86 -2.64 -19.16
C ALA A 177 9.79 -1.23 -18.51
N PRO A 178 10.33 -1.04 -17.30
CA PRO A 178 10.40 0.26 -16.69
C PRO A 178 11.05 1.23 -17.69
N LYS A 179 10.39 2.36 -17.96
CA LYS A 179 11.01 3.40 -18.77
C LYS A 179 12.27 3.82 -18.03
N GLU A 180 13.44 3.51 -18.57
CA GLU A 180 14.70 3.94 -17.97
C GLU A 180 14.61 5.44 -17.65
N PRO A 181 15.00 5.88 -16.45
CA PRO A 181 15.07 7.30 -16.16
C PRO A 181 16.01 7.89 -17.23
N ALA A 182 15.52 8.91 -17.95
CA ALA A 182 16.33 9.62 -18.92
C ALA A 182 17.65 10.03 -18.24
N VAL A 183 18.72 9.36 -18.57
CA VAL A 183 20.06 9.73 -18.11
C VAL A 183 20.30 11.10 -18.69
N LEU A 184 20.22 12.13 -17.87
CA LEU A 184 20.67 13.48 -18.22
C LEU A 184 22.13 13.33 -18.62
N ALA A 185 22.37 13.32 -19.93
CA ALA A 185 23.71 13.36 -20.51
C ALA A 185 24.37 14.67 -20.03
N THR A 186 25.11 14.57 -18.93
CA THR A 186 26.00 15.65 -18.50
C THR A 186 27.09 15.73 -19.53
N SER A 187 26.93 16.64 -20.50
CA SER A 187 27.97 17.00 -21.43
C SER A 187 29.13 17.59 -20.62
N ILE A 188 30.19 16.79 -20.44
CA ILE A 188 31.46 17.26 -19.92
C ILE A 188 32.05 18.13 -21.04
N VAL A 189 31.90 19.45 -20.88
CA VAL A 189 32.66 20.42 -21.68
C VAL A 189 34.06 20.43 -21.10
N THR A 190 34.97 19.71 -21.69
CA THR A 190 36.41 19.86 -21.49
C THR A 190 36.86 21.13 -22.19
N LYS A 191 37.41 22.04 -21.41
CA LYS A 191 38.07 23.28 -21.84
C LYS A 191 39.55 23.05 -21.96
#